data_6a46e04aec77bc6da1ec69737e8137a7
#
_entry.id   6a46e04aec77bc6da1ec69737e8137a7
#
_cell.length_a   1.000
_cell.length_b   1.000
_cell.length_c   1.000
_cell.angle_alpha   90.00
_cell.angle_beta   90.00
_cell.angle_gamma   90.00
#
_symmetry.space_group_name_H-M   'P 1'
#
loop_
_entity.id
_entity.type
_entity.pdbx_description
1 polymer ?
#
loop_
_entity_poly.entity_id
_entity_poly.type
_entity_poly.pdbx_seq_one_letter_code
_entity_poly.pdbx_strand_id
1 'polypeptide(L)'
;MLHSITQLLSTNPYVVVLALDFSKAFDTVRHATLLQKITQLDLPDPVYNRFANFFSERSHCVRYGGEVSTILDINASIIQGSALGPVSYVVNAGDLTTVTPGNQIHKYADDTYILVPASIVREQKP
;
A
#
# COMPACT_ATOMS: atom_id res chain seq x y z
N MET A 1 6.96 -9.31 12.62
CA MET A 1 7.69 -8.17 13.20
C MET A 1 8.45 -8.54 14.49
N LEU A 2 7.80 -8.95 15.59
CA LEU A 2 8.50 -9.27 16.86
C LEU A 2 9.65 -10.29 16.69
N HIS A 3 9.41 -11.38 15.97
CA HIS A 3 10.46 -12.37 15.68
C HIS A 3 11.67 -11.74 14.96
N SER A 4 11.44 -10.88 13.98
CA SER A 4 12.52 -10.18 13.27
C SER A 4 13.29 -9.23 14.18
N ILE A 5 12.62 -8.52 15.08
CA ILE A 5 13.27 -7.66 16.08
C ILE A 5 14.16 -8.50 17.00
N THR A 6 13.64 -9.61 17.53
CA THR A 6 14.42 -10.51 18.40
C THR A 6 15.65 -11.06 17.68
N GLN A 7 15.50 -11.45 16.42
CA GLN A 7 16.61 -11.93 15.61
C GLN A 7 17.68 -10.84 15.39
N LEU A 8 17.27 -9.62 15.06
CA LEU A 8 18.21 -8.50 14.88
C LEU A 8 18.92 -8.11 16.19
N LEU A 9 18.23 -8.18 17.33
CA LEU A 9 18.82 -7.91 18.66
C LEU A 9 19.86 -8.95 19.09
N SER A 10 19.88 -10.15 18.49
CA SER A 10 20.92 -11.14 18.80
C SER A 10 22.32 -10.71 18.35
N THR A 11 22.40 -9.84 17.35
CA THR A 11 23.67 -9.36 16.77
C THR A 11 23.84 -7.83 16.84
N ASN A 12 22.84 -7.10 17.30
CA ASN A 12 22.87 -5.65 17.43
C ASN A 12 22.46 -5.23 18.85
N PRO A 13 23.10 -4.18 19.43
CA PRO A 13 22.77 -3.70 20.76
C PRO A 13 21.38 -3.03 20.83
N TYR A 14 20.86 -2.56 19.71
CA TYR A 14 19.51 -2.01 19.57
C TYR A 14 19.02 -2.12 18.13
N VAL A 15 17.71 -2.00 17.96
CA VAL A 15 17.02 -1.90 16.65
C VAL A 15 16.10 -0.69 16.72
N VAL A 16 16.21 0.19 15.74
CA VAL A 16 15.28 1.32 15.58
C VAL A 16 14.08 0.82 14.80
N VAL A 17 12.87 1.08 15.32
CA VAL A 17 11.61 0.77 14.65
C VAL A 17 10.99 2.09 14.21
N LEU A 18 10.85 2.27 12.90
CA LEU A 18 10.18 3.42 12.30
C LEU A 18 8.78 2.98 11.88
N ALA A 19 7.75 3.58 12.46
CA ALA A 19 6.38 3.44 12.01
C ALA A 19 6.09 4.50 10.94
N LEU A 20 5.59 4.08 9.79
CA LEU A 20 5.18 4.94 8.69
C LEU A 20 3.67 4.89 8.56
N ASP A 21 3.07 6.07 8.56
CA ASP A 21 1.65 6.25 8.29
C ASP A 21 1.46 6.98 6.95
N PHE A 22 0.65 6.38 6.07
CA PHE A 22 0.37 6.96 4.76
C PHE A 22 -0.92 7.76 4.80
N SER A 23 -0.79 9.08 4.70
CA SER A 23 -1.95 9.97 4.65
C SER A 23 -2.86 9.60 3.49
N LYS A 24 -4.13 9.34 3.80
CA LYS A 24 -5.16 8.97 2.82
C LYS A 24 -4.75 7.76 1.96
N ALA A 25 -4.20 6.73 2.60
CA ALA A 25 -3.60 5.56 1.97
C ALA A 25 -4.49 4.93 0.89
N PHE A 26 -5.81 4.86 1.11
CA PHE A 26 -6.77 4.31 0.16
C PHE A 26 -7.23 5.35 -0.88
N ASP A 27 -7.35 6.62 -0.50
CA ASP A 27 -7.92 7.68 -1.37
C ASP A 27 -6.95 8.13 -2.45
N THR A 28 -5.65 7.95 -2.27
CA THR A 28 -4.62 8.44 -3.18
C THR A 28 -4.17 7.42 -4.23
N VAL A 29 -4.65 6.18 -4.15
CA VAL A 29 -4.29 5.11 -5.08
C VAL A 29 -4.87 5.40 -6.46
N ARG A 30 -4.02 5.67 -7.43
CA ARG A 30 -4.42 5.92 -8.82
C ARG A 30 -4.79 4.61 -9.51
N HIS A 31 -5.96 4.56 -10.14
CA HIS A 31 -6.47 3.36 -10.83
C HIS A 31 -5.53 2.88 -11.93
N ALA A 32 -4.99 3.79 -12.75
CA ALA A 32 -4.05 3.44 -13.81
C ALA A 32 -2.77 2.79 -13.28
N THR A 33 -2.19 3.33 -12.18
CA THR A 33 -0.99 2.76 -11.55
C THR A 33 -1.28 1.39 -10.95
N LEU A 34 -2.44 1.24 -10.30
CA LEU A 34 -2.85 -0.04 -9.73
C LEU A 34 -3.04 -1.11 -10.82
N LEU A 35 -3.73 -0.78 -11.92
CA LEU A 35 -3.92 -1.70 -13.03
C LEU A 35 -2.58 -2.08 -13.68
N GLN A 36 -1.65 -1.14 -13.83
CA GLN A 36 -0.30 -1.44 -14.31
C GLN A 36 0.44 -2.42 -13.40
N LYS A 37 0.33 -2.28 -12.06
CA LYS A 37 0.92 -3.24 -11.12
C LYS A 37 0.25 -4.61 -11.21
N ILE A 38 -1.06 -4.65 -11.41
CA ILE A 38 -1.81 -5.89 -11.58
C ILE A 38 -1.37 -6.64 -12.85
N THR A 39 -1.02 -5.94 -13.95
CA THR A 39 -0.50 -6.61 -15.16
C THR A 39 0.85 -7.31 -14.94
N GLN A 40 1.58 -6.94 -13.91
CA GLN A 40 2.87 -7.59 -13.57
C GLN A 40 2.67 -8.88 -12.73
N LEU A 41 1.45 -9.14 -12.28
CA LEU A 41 1.09 -10.36 -11.59
C LEU A 41 0.67 -11.41 -12.63
N ASP A 42 1.10 -12.65 -12.43
CA ASP A 42 0.68 -13.78 -13.27
C ASP A 42 -0.75 -14.20 -12.93
N LEU A 43 -1.71 -13.37 -13.36
CA LEU A 43 -3.13 -13.59 -13.11
C LEU A 43 -3.83 -14.10 -14.38
N PRO A 44 -4.80 -15.02 -14.24
CA PRO A 44 -5.67 -15.39 -15.37
C PRO A 44 -6.42 -14.16 -15.93
N ASP A 45 -6.56 -14.09 -17.27
CA ASP A 45 -7.26 -13.00 -17.96
C ASP A 45 -8.63 -12.64 -17.38
N PRO A 46 -9.50 -13.61 -16.98
CA PRO A 46 -10.79 -13.26 -16.39
C PRO A 46 -10.67 -12.49 -15.07
N VAL A 47 -9.61 -12.76 -14.29
CA VAL A 47 -9.36 -12.07 -13.02
C VAL A 47 -8.86 -10.65 -13.29
N TYR A 48 -7.88 -10.49 -14.19
CA TYR A 48 -7.40 -9.17 -14.62
C TYR A 48 -8.56 -8.32 -15.18
N ASN A 49 -9.36 -8.87 -16.10
CA ASN A 49 -10.48 -8.16 -16.72
C ASN A 49 -11.50 -7.71 -15.67
N ARG A 50 -11.69 -8.47 -14.60
CA ARG A 50 -12.58 -8.07 -13.49
C ARG A 50 -12.04 -6.82 -12.75
N PHE A 51 -10.74 -6.74 -12.51
CA PHE A 51 -10.12 -5.54 -11.94
C PHE A 51 -10.22 -4.35 -12.91
N ALA A 52 -9.89 -4.55 -14.18
CA ALA A 52 -9.99 -3.52 -15.20
C ALA A 52 -11.41 -2.94 -15.28
N ASN A 53 -12.42 -3.78 -15.37
CA ASN A 53 -13.83 -3.35 -15.40
C ASN A 53 -14.26 -2.67 -14.09
N PHE A 54 -13.74 -3.14 -12.94
CA PHE A 54 -14.08 -2.53 -11.64
C PHE A 54 -13.54 -1.11 -11.51
N PHE A 55 -12.39 -0.80 -12.07
CA PHE A 55 -11.76 0.52 -11.99
C PHE A 55 -11.98 1.40 -13.21
N SER A 56 -12.63 0.90 -14.28
CA SER A 56 -12.94 1.68 -15.47
C SER A 56 -14.20 2.51 -15.29
N GLU A 57 -14.21 3.71 -15.88
CA GLU A 57 -15.38 4.59 -16.00
C GLU A 57 -16.10 4.82 -14.65
N ARG A 58 -15.34 4.97 -13.57
CA ARG A 58 -15.91 5.23 -12.25
C ARG A 58 -16.24 6.69 -12.08
N SER A 59 -17.44 6.93 -11.56
CA SER A 59 -17.91 8.26 -11.19
C SER A 59 -18.64 8.23 -9.86
N HIS A 60 -18.79 9.37 -9.23
CA HIS A 60 -19.58 9.53 -8.03
C HIS A 60 -20.44 10.79 -8.05
N CYS A 61 -21.49 10.76 -7.27
CA CYS A 61 -22.31 11.91 -6.93
C CYS A 61 -22.78 11.79 -5.48
N VAL A 62 -23.18 12.89 -4.89
CA VAL A 62 -23.80 12.95 -3.57
C VAL A 62 -25.29 13.10 -3.73
N ARG A 63 -26.07 12.31 -2.99
CA ARG A 63 -27.52 12.45 -2.92
C ARG A 63 -27.93 12.83 -1.48
N TYR A 64 -28.63 13.94 -1.37
CA TYR A 64 -29.13 14.43 -0.08
C TYR A 64 -30.43 15.20 -0.25
N GLY A 65 -31.44 14.95 0.60
CA GLY A 65 -32.69 15.68 0.59
C GLY A 65 -33.51 15.62 -0.71
N GLY A 66 -33.33 14.55 -1.52
CA GLY A 66 -33.97 14.41 -2.85
C GLY A 66 -33.17 15.04 -4.00
N GLU A 67 -32.14 15.82 -3.68
CA GLU A 67 -31.23 16.44 -4.67
C GLU A 67 -30.02 15.55 -4.95
N VAL A 68 -29.45 15.69 -6.13
CA VAL A 68 -28.25 14.96 -6.59
C VAL A 68 -27.24 15.98 -7.09
N SER A 69 -26.00 15.88 -6.60
CA SER A 69 -24.90 16.72 -7.09
C SER A 69 -24.51 16.38 -8.53
N THR A 70 -23.67 17.21 -9.13
CA THR A 70 -22.96 16.88 -10.37
C THR A 70 -22.24 15.53 -10.24
N ILE A 71 -22.23 14.76 -11.33
CA ILE A 71 -21.44 13.52 -11.42
C ILE A 71 -20.00 13.91 -11.73
N LEU A 72 -19.07 13.35 -10.96
CA LEU A 72 -17.62 13.57 -11.14
C LEU A 72 -16.93 12.24 -11.38
N ASP A 73 -16.04 12.20 -12.38
CA ASP A 73 -15.24 11.02 -12.66
C ASP A 73 -14.21 10.77 -11.58
N ILE A 74 -13.96 9.49 -11.29
CA ILE A 74 -12.99 9.02 -10.30
C ILE A 74 -11.88 8.27 -11.03
N ASN A 75 -10.65 8.74 -10.91
CA ASN A 75 -9.45 8.09 -11.43
C ASN A 75 -8.46 7.64 -10.35
N ALA A 76 -8.81 7.85 -9.10
CA ALA A 76 -8.07 7.43 -7.92
C ALA A 76 -9.05 7.03 -6.81
N SER A 77 -8.55 6.47 -5.73
CA SER A 77 -9.27 5.94 -4.59
C SER A 77 -9.67 4.46 -4.74
N ILE A 78 -9.50 3.75 -3.65
CA ILE A 78 -9.99 2.37 -3.49
C ILE A 78 -11.33 2.46 -2.74
N ILE A 79 -12.37 1.88 -3.32
CA ILE A 79 -13.71 1.91 -2.74
C ILE A 79 -13.71 1.12 -1.43
N GLN A 80 -13.85 1.83 -0.32
CA GLN A 80 -13.94 1.24 1.00
C GLN A 80 -15.21 0.39 1.11
N GLY A 81 -15.12 -0.77 1.77
CA GLY A 81 -16.22 -1.72 1.88
C GLY A 81 -16.39 -2.63 0.67
N SER A 82 -15.64 -2.46 -0.41
CA SER A 82 -15.60 -3.42 -1.51
C SER A 82 -14.71 -4.62 -1.17
N ALA A 83 -15.06 -5.79 -1.69
CA ALA A 83 -14.22 -6.98 -1.52
C ALA A 83 -12.82 -6.84 -2.18
N LEU A 84 -12.71 -6.00 -3.21
CA LEU A 84 -11.45 -5.72 -3.92
C LEU A 84 -10.60 -4.66 -3.22
N GLY A 85 -11.15 -3.89 -2.29
CA GLY A 85 -10.46 -2.79 -1.60
C GLY A 85 -9.16 -3.23 -0.93
N PRO A 86 -9.20 -4.15 0.03
CA PRO A 86 -7.99 -4.61 0.74
C PRO A 86 -6.94 -5.22 -0.20
N VAL A 87 -7.38 -6.05 -1.16
CA VAL A 87 -6.50 -6.69 -2.14
C VAL A 87 -5.81 -5.64 -3.02
N SER A 88 -6.57 -4.66 -3.50
CA SER A 88 -6.04 -3.56 -4.33
C SER A 88 -4.98 -2.75 -3.60
N TYR A 89 -5.17 -2.48 -2.30
CA TYR A 89 -4.17 -1.78 -1.50
C TYR A 89 -2.91 -2.62 -1.32
N VAL A 90 -3.02 -3.92 -1.01
CA VAL A 90 -1.88 -4.83 -0.87
C VAL A 90 -1.06 -4.88 -2.16
N VAL A 91 -1.71 -4.96 -3.32
CA VAL A 91 -1.04 -4.91 -4.62
C VAL A 91 -0.35 -3.56 -4.85
N ASN A 92 -1.04 -2.46 -4.53
CA ASN A 92 -0.48 -1.12 -4.69
C ASN A 92 0.77 -0.89 -3.85
N ALA A 93 0.79 -1.40 -2.60
CA ALA A 93 1.92 -1.29 -1.69
C ALA A 93 2.93 -2.45 -1.83
N GLY A 94 2.69 -3.38 -2.76
CA GLY A 94 3.47 -4.62 -2.90
C GLY A 94 4.95 -4.39 -3.19
N ASP A 95 5.25 -3.41 -4.04
CA ASP A 95 6.61 -3.03 -4.46
C ASP A 95 7.36 -2.11 -3.48
N LEU A 96 6.71 -1.67 -2.40
CA LEU A 96 7.38 -0.88 -1.36
C LEU A 96 8.41 -1.76 -0.62
N THR A 97 9.68 -1.41 -0.77
CA THR A 97 10.82 -2.11 -0.18
C THR A 97 11.78 -1.12 0.50
N THR A 98 12.72 -1.63 1.28
CA THR A 98 13.80 -0.81 1.83
C THR A 98 14.88 -0.56 0.78
N VAL A 99 15.43 0.65 0.75
CA VAL A 99 16.53 1.03 -0.16
C VAL A 99 17.87 0.56 0.39
N THR A 100 18.07 0.67 1.71
CA THR A 100 19.34 0.29 2.34
C THR A 100 19.36 -1.20 2.67
N PRO A 101 20.36 -1.96 2.20
CA PRO A 101 20.53 -3.36 2.56
C PRO A 101 20.65 -3.55 4.08
N GLY A 102 20.06 -4.62 4.60
CA GLY A 102 20.03 -4.91 6.03
C GLY A 102 18.85 -4.31 6.79
N ASN A 103 18.19 -3.29 6.28
CA ASN A 103 16.90 -2.85 6.79
C ASN A 103 15.81 -3.86 6.40
N GLN A 104 14.82 -4.02 7.27
CA GLN A 104 13.67 -4.89 7.02
C GLN A 104 12.39 -4.06 7.03
N ILE A 105 11.46 -4.39 6.14
CA ILE A 105 10.14 -3.77 6.09
C ILE A 105 9.07 -4.79 6.45
N HIS A 106 8.13 -4.39 7.29
CA HIS A 106 6.96 -5.16 7.66
C HIS A 106 5.72 -4.35 7.34
N LYS A 107 4.81 -4.94 6.57
CA LYS A 107 3.56 -4.31 6.13
C LYS A 107 2.37 -5.12 6.62
N TYR A 108 1.37 -4.43 7.14
CA TYR A 108 0.08 -5.00 7.48
C TYR A 108 -1.01 -3.98 7.15
N ALA A 109 -1.78 -4.24 6.09
CA ALA A 109 -2.67 -3.26 5.48
C ALA A 109 -1.92 -1.95 5.16
N ASP A 110 -2.34 -0.82 5.71
CA ASP A 110 -1.71 0.49 5.59
C ASP A 110 -0.59 0.73 6.61
N ASP A 111 -0.55 -0.05 7.69
CA ASP A 111 0.53 0.02 8.67
C ASP A 111 1.85 -0.50 8.07
N THR A 112 2.87 0.33 8.12
CA THR A 112 4.21 -0.01 7.62
C THR A 112 5.27 0.29 8.67
N TYR A 113 6.14 -0.68 8.92
CA TYR A 113 7.24 -0.56 9.88
C TYR A 113 8.55 -0.88 9.19
N ILE A 114 9.57 -0.05 9.44
CA ILE A 114 10.94 -0.31 9.01
C ILE A 114 11.79 -0.60 10.25
N LEU A 115 12.49 -1.73 10.22
CA LEU A 115 13.46 -2.11 11.24
C LEU A 115 14.87 -1.76 10.75
N VAL A 116 15.56 -0.92 11.52
CA VAL A 116 16.93 -0.48 11.21
C VAL A 116 17.85 -0.99 12.31
N PRO A 117 18.74 -1.96 12.04
CA PRO A 117 19.70 -2.45 13.02
C PRO A 117 20.79 -1.42 13.32
N ALA A 118 21.34 -1.45 14.52
CA ALA A 118 22.34 -0.51 15.00
C ALA A 118 23.59 -0.42 14.10
N SER A 119 23.97 -1.51 13.45
CA SER A 119 25.07 -1.58 12.49
C SER A 119 24.88 -0.60 11.33
N ILE A 120 23.66 -0.51 10.80
CA ILE A 120 23.31 0.38 9.68
C ILE A 120 23.26 1.84 10.13
N VAL A 121 22.72 2.13 11.34
CA VAL A 121 22.63 3.50 11.87
C VAL A 121 24.01 4.13 12.03
N ARG A 122 25.03 3.34 12.39
CA ARG A 122 26.40 3.84 12.60
C ARG A 122 27.12 4.21 11.31
N GLU A 123 26.79 3.54 10.20
CA GLU A 123 27.41 3.82 8.90
C GLU A 123 26.92 5.14 8.26
N GLN A 124 25.79 5.68 8.73
CA GLN A 124 25.20 6.92 8.21
C GLN A 124 25.62 8.19 8.97
N LYS A 125 26.58 8.10 9.89
CA LYS A 125 27.16 9.31 10.50
C LYS A 125 28.13 9.95 9.49
N PRO A 126 27.97 11.27 9.19
CA PRO A 126 28.91 12.01 8.37
C PRO A 126 30.30 12.09 9.01
#